data_26d4a1035f046c7d878c3d8c7f9d0eca
#
_entry.id   26d4a1035f046c7d878c3d8c7f9d0eca
#
_cell.length_a   1.000
_cell.length_b   1.000
_cell.length_c   1.000
_cell.angle_alpha   90.00
_cell.angle_beta   90.00
_cell.angle_gamma   90.00
#
_symmetry.space_group_name_H-M   'P 1'
#
loop_
_entity.id
_entity.type
_entity.pdbx_description
1 polymer ?
#
loop_
_entity_poly.entity_id
_entity_poly.type
_entity_poly.pdbx_seq_one_letter_code
_entity_poly.pdbx_strand_id
1 'polypeptide(L)'
;MRLKDKIKVFVLGYRATSNSYIKHLKKIGVRVGNDVVLFRPMNTTIDTQNPHLLKIGNHVMITGTVTILTHDYSWSVLKRKYGEIIGNQQETVLEDNIFIGWGATILAGSHIGPNSIIGAGSIV
;
A
#
# COMPACT_ATOMS: atom_id res chain seq x y z
N MET A 1 -15.38 -10.93 14.31
CA MET A 1 -15.73 -9.59 13.79
C MET A 1 -17.08 -9.17 14.36
N ARG A 2 -17.14 -8.00 14.94
CA ARG A 2 -18.37 -7.46 15.55
C ARG A 2 -19.44 -7.24 14.47
N LEU A 3 -20.74 -7.32 14.86
CA LEU A 3 -21.87 -7.16 13.94
C LEU A 3 -21.80 -5.81 13.18
N LYS A 4 -21.44 -4.72 13.89
CA LYS A 4 -21.28 -3.41 13.27
C LYS A 4 -20.19 -3.35 12.20
N ASP A 5 -19.12 -4.14 12.36
CA ASP A 5 -18.05 -4.21 11.37
C ASP A 5 -18.50 -5.00 10.13
N LYS A 6 -19.30 -6.06 10.32
CA LYS A 6 -19.93 -6.80 9.20
C LYS A 6 -20.84 -5.89 8.39
N ILE A 7 -21.67 -5.10 9.05
CA ILE A 7 -22.55 -4.13 8.39
C ILE A 7 -21.73 -3.07 7.63
N LYS A 8 -20.67 -2.54 8.24
CA LYS A 8 -19.77 -1.58 7.57
C LYS A 8 -19.14 -2.18 6.32
N VAL A 9 -18.63 -3.39 6.40
CA VAL A 9 -18.01 -4.07 5.24
C VAL A 9 -19.04 -4.34 4.15
N PHE A 10 -20.27 -4.73 4.52
CA PHE A 10 -21.35 -4.93 3.56
C PHE A 10 -21.71 -3.65 2.79
N VAL A 11 -21.76 -2.51 3.47
CA VAL A 11 -22.15 -1.21 2.88
C VAL A 11 -20.98 -0.52 2.18
N LEU A 12 -19.79 -0.50 2.79
CA LEU A 12 -18.63 0.30 2.35
C LEU A 12 -17.55 -0.53 1.66
N GLY A 13 -17.75 -1.85 1.54
CA GLY A 13 -16.80 -2.75 0.92
C GLY A 13 -15.58 -3.06 1.79
N TYR A 14 -14.55 -3.67 1.18
CA TYR A 14 -13.38 -4.16 1.89
C TYR A 14 -12.57 -3.07 2.61
N ARG A 15 -12.66 -1.82 2.17
CA ARG A 15 -11.95 -0.68 2.78
C ARG A 15 -12.58 -0.17 4.08
N ALA A 16 -13.68 -0.75 4.53
CA ALA A 16 -14.42 -0.28 5.69
C ALA A 16 -13.66 -0.40 7.01
N THR A 17 -12.82 -1.43 7.15
CA THR A 17 -12.01 -1.68 8.34
C THR A 17 -10.58 -2.09 7.95
N SER A 18 -9.64 -1.92 8.88
CA SER A 18 -8.26 -2.40 8.69
C SER A 18 -8.24 -3.90 8.36
N ASN A 19 -8.93 -4.70 9.16
CA ASN A 19 -8.95 -6.16 8.98
C ASN A 19 -9.53 -6.60 7.63
N SER A 20 -10.63 -5.99 7.19
CA SER A 20 -11.23 -6.32 5.89
C SER A 20 -10.33 -5.92 4.73
N TYR A 21 -9.64 -4.79 4.84
CA TYR A 21 -8.71 -4.34 3.81
C TYR A 21 -7.47 -5.26 3.74
N ILE A 22 -6.86 -5.60 4.88
CA ILE A 22 -5.73 -6.54 4.93
C ILE A 22 -6.13 -7.91 4.35
N LYS A 23 -7.29 -8.42 4.73
CA LYS A 23 -7.82 -9.68 4.18
C LYS A 23 -7.98 -9.62 2.66
N HIS A 24 -8.49 -8.51 2.15
CA HIS A 24 -8.61 -8.28 0.70
C HIS A 24 -7.25 -8.28 0.01
N LEU A 25 -6.27 -7.54 0.55
CA LEU A 25 -4.91 -7.47 0.00
C LEU A 25 -4.28 -8.88 -0.10
N LYS A 26 -4.38 -9.68 0.97
CA LYS A 26 -3.89 -11.06 0.96
C LYS A 26 -4.59 -11.91 -0.10
N LYS A 27 -5.91 -11.76 -0.23
CA LYS A 27 -6.72 -12.51 -1.20
C LYS A 27 -6.32 -12.25 -2.64
N ILE A 28 -5.96 -11.00 -2.97
CA ILE A 28 -5.57 -10.63 -4.34
C ILE A 28 -4.10 -10.87 -4.66
N GLY A 29 -3.29 -11.30 -3.67
CA GLY A 29 -1.89 -11.70 -3.88
C GLY A 29 -0.83 -10.78 -3.31
N VAL A 30 -1.19 -9.76 -2.55
CA VAL A 30 -0.21 -8.97 -1.78
C VAL A 30 0.35 -9.81 -0.64
N ARG A 31 1.65 -9.81 -0.48
CA ARG A 31 2.31 -10.48 0.65
C ARG A 31 2.23 -9.58 1.89
N VAL A 32 1.37 -9.93 2.83
CA VAL A 32 1.16 -9.16 4.06
C VAL A 32 1.39 -10.03 5.29
N GLY A 33 2.27 -9.58 6.17
CA GLY A 33 2.61 -10.24 7.42
C GLY A 33 1.53 -10.11 8.50
N ASN A 34 1.94 -10.31 9.74
CA ASN A 34 1.09 -10.23 10.93
C ASN A 34 1.15 -8.83 11.55
N ASP A 35 0.10 -8.47 12.30
CA ASP A 35 0.04 -7.21 13.05
C ASP A 35 0.24 -5.97 12.16
N VAL A 36 -0.40 -5.96 11.00
CA VAL A 36 -0.44 -4.81 10.09
C VAL A 36 -1.73 -4.05 10.33
N VAL A 37 -1.64 -2.74 10.55
CA VAL A 37 -2.79 -1.89 10.88
C VAL A 37 -2.87 -0.71 9.91
N LEU A 38 -4.05 -0.55 9.31
CA LEU A 38 -4.44 0.66 8.58
C LEU A 38 -5.34 1.49 9.50
N PHE A 39 -4.84 2.61 10.01
CA PHE A 39 -5.62 3.47 10.93
C PHE A 39 -6.77 4.18 10.23
N ARG A 40 -6.62 4.49 8.96
CA ARG A 40 -7.66 5.14 8.14
C ARG A 40 -7.81 4.39 6.80
N PRO A 41 -8.36 3.17 6.81
CA PRO A 41 -8.40 2.31 5.62
C PRO A 41 -9.16 2.94 4.44
N MET A 42 -10.20 3.73 4.69
CA MET A 42 -10.93 4.43 3.64
C MET A 42 -10.10 5.52 2.93
N ASN A 43 -9.09 6.06 3.61
CA ASN A 43 -8.26 7.15 3.12
C ASN A 43 -6.82 6.72 2.78
N THR A 44 -6.55 5.43 2.77
CA THR A 44 -5.25 4.87 2.39
C THR A 44 -5.33 4.34 0.96
N THR A 45 -4.36 4.70 0.14
CA THR A 45 -4.26 4.22 -1.24
C THR A 45 -3.12 3.22 -1.35
N ILE A 46 -3.45 1.98 -1.65
CA ILE A 46 -2.47 0.92 -1.91
C ILE A 46 -2.66 0.46 -3.34
N ASP A 47 -1.59 0.54 -4.13
CA ASP A 47 -1.58 0.10 -5.52
C ASP A 47 -1.74 -1.42 -5.59
N THR A 48 -2.78 -1.85 -6.25
CA THR A 48 -3.13 -3.27 -6.43
C THR A 48 -3.20 -3.69 -7.90
N GLN A 49 -2.65 -2.88 -8.80
CA GLN A 49 -2.63 -3.22 -10.22
C GLN A 49 -1.83 -4.50 -10.49
N ASN A 50 -0.70 -4.66 -9.79
CA ASN A 50 0.05 -5.90 -9.75
C ASN A 50 0.35 -6.27 -8.28
N PRO A 51 -0.56 -7.01 -7.63
CA PRO A 51 -0.45 -7.29 -6.19
C PRO A 51 0.84 -8.01 -5.77
N HIS A 52 1.42 -8.80 -6.67
CA HIS A 52 2.66 -9.53 -6.39
C HIS A 52 3.89 -8.63 -6.22
N LEU A 53 3.81 -7.38 -6.68
CA LEU A 53 4.88 -6.40 -6.54
C LEU A 53 4.89 -5.70 -5.18
N LEU A 54 3.93 -5.99 -4.29
CA LEU A 54 3.89 -5.39 -2.96
C LEU A 54 4.11 -6.44 -1.88
N LYS A 55 5.05 -6.11 -0.99
CA LYS A 55 5.33 -6.88 0.23
C LYS A 55 5.25 -5.95 1.44
N ILE A 56 4.45 -6.34 2.43
CA ILE A 56 4.33 -5.67 3.72
C ILE A 56 4.68 -6.70 4.79
N GLY A 57 5.69 -6.44 5.59
CA GLY A 57 6.15 -7.32 6.66
C GLY A 57 5.25 -7.33 7.88
N ASN A 58 5.83 -7.69 9.02
CA ASN A 58 5.12 -7.78 10.30
C ASN A 58 5.19 -6.45 11.06
N HIS A 59 4.16 -6.16 11.86
CA HIS A 59 4.09 -4.95 12.68
C HIS A 59 4.34 -3.68 11.87
N VAL A 60 3.50 -3.44 10.87
CA VAL A 60 3.53 -2.24 10.04
C VAL A 60 2.31 -1.38 10.32
N MET A 61 2.55 -0.17 10.84
CA MET A 61 1.51 0.80 11.22
C MET A 61 1.38 1.86 10.12
N ILE A 62 0.28 1.85 9.39
CA ILE A 62 0.02 2.76 8.28
C ILE A 62 -1.06 3.76 8.71
N THR A 63 -0.70 5.02 8.82
CA THR A 63 -1.61 6.09 9.24
C THR A 63 -2.50 6.57 8.10
N GLY A 64 -3.15 7.73 8.23
CA GLY A 64 -4.11 8.21 7.23
C GLY A 64 -3.45 8.83 6.00
N THR A 65 -4.18 8.82 4.89
CA THR A 65 -3.80 9.42 3.61
C THR A 65 -2.45 8.99 3.05
N VAL A 66 -1.96 7.83 3.48
CA VAL A 66 -0.74 7.20 2.95
C VAL A 66 -1.02 6.64 1.57
N THR A 67 -0.06 6.80 0.67
CA THR A 67 -0.09 6.22 -0.68
C THR A 67 1.10 5.27 -0.85
N ILE A 68 0.85 4.05 -1.30
CA ILE A 68 1.89 3.06 -1.60
C ILE A 68 1.72 2.63 -3.06
N LEU A 69 2.77 2.84 -3.85
CA LEU A 69 2.77 2.59 -5.29
C LEU A 69 3.72 1.45 -5.66
N THR A 70 3.40 0.75 -6.75
CA THR A 70 4.24 -0.26 -7.40
C THR A 70 4.45 0.03 -8.88
N HIS A 71 3.82 1.07 -9.41
CA HIS A 71 3.98 1.52 -10.80
C HIS A 71 3.66 3.01 -10.93
N ASP A 72 4.03 3.60 -12.05
CA ASP A 72 3.57 4.90 -12.49
C ASP A 72 3.37 4.91 -14.03
N TYR A 73 2.80 5.97 -14.55
CA TYR A 73 2.55 6.16 -15.98
C TYR A 73 3.51 7.17 -16.64
N SER A 74 4.64 7.49 -16.02
CA SER A 74 5.67 8.39 -16.59
C SER A 74 6.17 7.91 -17.95
N TRP A 75 6.19 6.59 -18.15
CA TRP A 75 6.56 5.96 -19.42
C TRP A 75 5.71 6.42 -20.60
N SER A 76 4.49 6.91 -20.39
CA SER A 76 3.63 7.39 -21.47
C SER A 76 4.23 8.58 -22.20
N VAL A 77 4.92 9.46 -21.46
CA VAL A 77 5.64 10.62 -22.01
C VAL A 77 6.85 10.16 -22.83
N LEU A 78 7.63 9.26 -22.27
CA LEU A 78 8.84 8.72 -22.91
C LEU A 78 8.48 7.93 -24.19
N LYS A 79 7.43 7.13 -24.14
CA LYS A 79 6.93 6.38 -25.30
C LYS A 79 6.53 7.30 -26.43
N ARG A 80 5.85 8.41 -26.13
CA ARG A 80 5.43 9.38 -27.14
C ARG A 80 6.63 10.07 -27.82
N LYS A 81 7.70 10.30 -27.04
CA LYS A 81 8.91 10.96 -27.56
C LYS A 81 9.86 10.01 -28.29
N TYR A 82 10.05 8.80 -27.73
CA TYR A 82 11.12 7.89 -28.18
C TYR A 82 10.60 6.61 -28.86
N GLY A 83 9.28 6.39 -28.91
CA GLY A 83 8.68 5.19 -29.49
C GLY A 83 8.48 4.09 -28.46
N GLU A 84 9.36 3.09 -28.43
CA GLU A 84 9.26 1.97 -27.50
C GLU A 84 9.97 2.25 -26.18
N ILE A 85 9.33 1.93 -25.08
CA ILE A 85 9.93 1.93 -23.74
C ILE A 85 9.32 0.81 -22.90
N ILE A 86 10.08 0.35 -21.92
CA ILE A 86 9.61 -0.55 -20.87
C ILE A 86 8.82 0.26 -19.85
N GLY A 87 7.64 -0.21 -19.46
CA GLY A 87 6.85 0.41 -18.40
C GLY A 87 7.55 0.36 -17.03
N ASN A 88 7.16 1.26 -16.15
CA ASN A 88 7.72 1.32 -14.80
C ASN A 88 6.84 0.57 -13.80
N GLN A 89 7.18 -0.69 -13.57
CA GLN A 89 6.61 -1.52 -12.51
C GLN A 89 7.75 -2.09 -11.67
N GLN A 90 7.72 -1.86 -10.37
CA GLN A 90 8.80 -2.27 -9.47
C GLN A 90 8.24 -2.80 -8.16
N GLU A 91 8.94 -3.79 -7.61
CA GLU A 91 8.60 -4.32 -6.29
C GLU A 91 8.80 -3.25 -5.23
N THR A 92 7.78 -3.03 -4.42
CA THR A 92 7.81 -2.16 -3.25
C THR A 92 7.76 -3.03 -2.00
N VAL A 93 8.73 -2.85 -1.12
CA VAL A 93 8.91 -3.68 0.07
C VAL A 93 8.89 -2.82 1.32
N LEU A 94 8.02 -3.16 2.24
CA LEU A 94 8.03 -2.69 3.63
C LEU A 94 8.43 -3.88 4.50
N GLU A 95 9.57 -3.80 5.18
CA GLU A 95 10.01 -4.86 6.08
C GLU A 95 9.27 -4.83 7.43
N ASP A 96 9.83 -5.42 8.47
CA ASP A 96 9.17 -5.53 9.76
C ASP A 96 9.37 -4.29 10.63
N ASN A 97 8.40 -4.03 11.51
CA ASN A 97 8.46 -2.96 12.50
C ASN A 97 8.64 -1.57 11.88
N ILE A 98 7.62 -1.13 11.15
CA ILE A 98 7.62 0.15 10.43
C ILE A 98 6.42 0.98 10.83
N PHE A 99 6.66 2.28 11.04
CA PHE A 99 5.61 3.28 11.16
C PHE A 99 5.64 4.20 9.95
N ILE A 100 4.48 4.40 9.32
CA ILE A 100 4.33 5.32 8.19
C ILE A 100 3.42 6.48 8.60
N GLY A 101 4.00 7.68 8.64
CA GLY A 101 3.36 8.91 9.06
C GLY A 101 2.30 9.40 8.09
N TRP A 102 1.42 10.24 8.59
CA TRP A 102 0.29 10.79 7.87
C TRP A 102 0.69 11.45 6.55
N GLY A 103 0.01 11.07 5.46
CA GLY A 103 0.22 11.68 4.15
C GLY A 103 1.52 11.29 3.44
N ALA A 104 2.28 10.33 3.97
CA ALA A 104 3.49 9.86 3.30
C ALA A 104 3.15 9.13 1.99
N THR A 105 4.06 9.23 1.03
CA THR A 105 3.99 8.53 -0.26
C THR A 105 5.20 7.62 -0.41
N ILE A 106 4.95 6.33 -0.59
CA ILE A 106 5.97 5.33 -0.89
C ILE A 106 5.92 5.05 -2.38
N LEU A 107 6.97 5.44 -3.10
CA LEU A 107 7.04 5.29 -4.54
C LEU A 107 7.36 3.86 -4.97
N ALA A 108 7.06 3.55 -6.21
CA ALA A 108 7.39 2.26 -6.82
C ALA A 108 8.89 1.98 -6.73
N GLY A 109 9.24 0.77 -6.31
CA GLY A 109 10.63 0.34 -6.16
C GLY A 109 11.27 0.69 -4.81
N SER A 110 10.56 1.35 -3.90
CA SER A 110 11.08 1.64 -2.57
C SER A 110 11.23 0.37 -1.73
N HIS A 111 12.33 0.28 -1.01
CA HIS A 111 12.58 -0.78 -0.05
C HIS A 111 12.84 -0.15 1.33
N ILE A 112 11.86 -0.21 2.20
CA ILE A 112 11.96 0.31 3.56
C ILE A 112 12.45 -0.80 4.48
N GLY A 113 13.64 -0.61 5.03
CA GLY A 113 14.25 -1.57 5.96
C GLY A 113 13.50 -1.66 7.30
N PRO A 114 13.83 -2.68 8.10
CA PRO A 114 13.15 -2.90 9.38
C PRO A 114 13.46 -1.78 10.39
N ASN A 115 12.59 -1.64 11.39
CA ASN A 115 12.74 -0.66 12.46
C ASN A 115 12.81 0.80 11.96
N SER A 116 11.98 1.13 10.98
CA SER A 116 11.98 2.44 10.32
C SER A 116 10.75 3.28 10.67
N ILE A 117 10.97 4.57 10.73
CA ILE A 117 9.91 5.57 10.87
C ILE A 117 9.93 6.45 9.63
N ILE A 118 8.83 6.47 8.89
CA ILE A 118 8.62 7.40 7.78
C ILE A 118 7.82 8.58 8.32
N GLY A 119 8.41 9.77 8.27
CA GLY A 119 7.77 10.98 8.77
C GLY A 119 6.52 11.37 7.96
N ALA A 120 5.60 12.09 8.61
CA ALA A 120 4.40 12.59 7.94
C ALA A 120 4.77 13.44 6.71
N GLY A 121 4.04 13.24 5.61
CA GLY A 121 4.24 13.98 4.37
C GLY A 121 5.52 13.64 3.59
N SER A 122 6.29 12.65 4.02
CA SER A 122 7.50 12.23 3.32
C SER A 122 7.17 11.55 1.99
N ILE A 123 8.06 11.72 1.01
CA ILE A 123 8.06 10.98 -0.25
C ILE A 123 9.35 10.16 -0.29
N VAL A 124 9.18 8.85 -0.44
CA VAL A 124 10.29 7.87 -0.39
C VAL A 124 10.31 7.06 -1.67
#